data_fb89bf9c9d27e0109b43253fa8285f53
#
_entry.id   fb89bf9c9d27e0109b43253fa8285f53
#
_cell.length_a   1.000
_cell.length_b   1.000
_cell.length_c   1.000
_cell.angle_alpha   90.00
_cell.angle_beta   90.00
_cell.angle_gamma   90.00
#
_symmetry.space_group_name_H-M   'P 1'
#
loop_
_entity.id
_entity.type
_entity.pdbx_description
1 polymer ?
#
loop_
_entity_poly.entity_id
_entity_poly.type
_entity_poly.pdbx_seq_one_letter_code
_entity_poly.pdbx_strand_id
1 'polypeptide(L)'
;MFSKELEQSISSLFDQAQKTDIEYITIEHLLLMILSDFDVKDFLKSNGINVNSFKSSVEDYIQDTTPRKSDPNKSPQPTLGFQRVLQRAVFHVQSSGKGVVKPINILVAIFSEKESHSVYLLTKAGISRLDIVSYISHGKTASKKESDSVIDGVDEEEVITESGESKFLINLNEQASEGKIDALIGRQEEISRLIQILARRTKNNPLLVGESGVGKTAIVEGLAHLVINKKVPDYLQNYTIYSLDIGALIAGTKYRGDFEKRLKEVIEFLEGQDKSILFIDEIHTIIGAGSASGGSLDVSNLLKPALGKGSLRCIGSTTFQEFRGIFNQNQALSRRFQKIDINEPDIDDSIAILKGIKPLYEQHHNVKYHDESIKSAVELSQKFISDRFLPDKAIDLMDETGALLNVNRKDNKKITVNQIDIEKTISKITKIPEKSISKDESKSLKNIERDLKRVIFGQDKAIVSLGNAIKLSRAGLRDDNKTIGSFLFAGPTGVGKTEIARQLASILGIELIRFDMSEYMERHTVSRLIGAPPGYVGFDQGGLLTEAIVKNPHAVLLLDEIEKANPDIFNLLLQVMDSGVLT
;
A
#
# COMPACT_ATOMS: atom_id res chain seq x y z
N MET A 1 27.48 2.93 3.27
CA MET A 1 28.77 3.53 3.65
C MET A 1 29.53 3.90 2.38
N PHE A 2 30.27 5.01 2.37
CA PHE A 2 31.16 5.34 1.25
C PHE A 2 32.38 4.42 1.24
N SER A 3 32.98 4.22 0.06
CA SER A 3 34.27 3.52 -0.02
C SER A 3 35.36 4.37 0.66
N LYS A 4 36.38 3.73 1.25
CA LYS A 4 37.48 4.45 1.90
C LYS A 4 38.16 5.44 0.96
N GLU A 5 38.31 5.07 -0.30
CA GLU A 5 38.88 5.91 -1.36
C GLU A 5 38.02 7.17 -1.61
N LEU A 6 36.70 6.99 -1.62
CA LEU A 6 35.77 8.12 -1.82
C LEU A 6 35.74 9.06 -0.62
N GLU A 7 35.78 8.55 0.61
CA GLU A 7 35.87 9.36 1.82
C GLU A 7 37.15 10.22 1.84
N GLN A 8 38.28 9.61 1.46
CA GLN A 8 39.56 10.33 1.34
C GLN A 8 39.51 11.41 0.24
N SER A 9 38.90 11.10 -0.89
CA SER A 9 38.75 12.05 -2.00
C SER A 9 37.87 13.23 -1.63
N ILE A 10 36.76 13.00 -0.90
CA ILE A 10 35.89 14.08 -0.40
C ILE A 10 36.65 14.94 0.62
N SER A 11 37.36 14.33 1.57
CA SER A 11 38.18 15.08 2.54
C SER A 11 39.23 15.94 1.84
N SER A 12 39.94 15.38 0.86
CA SER A 12 40.93 16.13 0.06
C SER A 12 40.30 17.28 -0.72
N LEU A 13 39.06 17.13 -1.21
CA LEU A 13 38.32 18.19 -1.90
C LEU A 13 38.06 19.38 -0.96
N PHE A 14 37.66 19.13 0.29
CA PHE A 14 37.46 20.17 1.27
C PHE A 14 38.75 20.88 1.66
N ASP A 15 39.85 20.13 1.81
CA ASP A 15 41.18 20.69 2.09
C ASP A 15 41.68 21.56 0.94
N GLN A 16 41.46 21.15 -0.30
CA GLN A 16 41.81 21.96 -1.48
C GLN A 16 40.95 23.22 -1.56
N ALA A 17 39.64 23.12 -1.36
CA ALA A 17 38.73 24.25 -1.37
C ALA A 17 39.11 25.29 -0.28
N GLN A 18 39.64 24.84 0.84
CA GLN A 18 40.13 25.72 1.90
C GLN A 18 41.41 26.43 1.50
N LYS A 19 42.33 25.78 0.79
CA LYS A 19 43.60 26.34 0.32
C LYS A 19 43.42 27.32 -0.87
N THR A 20 42.37 27.12 -1.67
CA THR A 20 42.09 27.95 -2.86
C THR A 20 41.07 29.06 -2.61
N ASP A 21 40.74 29.32 -1.34
CA ASP A 21 39.80 30.36 -0.90
C ASP A 21 38.44 30.33 -1.57
N ILE A 22 37.95 29.12 -1.85
CA ILE A 22 36.61 28.87 -2.43
C ILE A 22 35.55 28.97 -1.34
N GLU A 23 34.45 29.73 -1.58
CA GLU A 23 33.37 29.89 -0.60
C GLU A 23 32.40 28.71 -0.61
N TYR A 24 32.03 28.20 -1.80
CA TYR A 24 31.05 27.12 -1.95
C TYR A 24 31.61 25.95 -2.75
N ILE A 25 31.37 24.73 -2.24
CA ILE A 25 31.68 23.48 -2.97
C ILE A 25 30.43 23.06 -3.72
N THR A 26 30.49 23.04 -5.06
CA THR A 26 29.38 22.78 -5.96
C THR A 26 29.44 21.34 -6.52
N ILE A 27 28.44 20.96 -7.34
CA ILE A 27 28.37 19.66 -8.03
C ILE A 27 29.54 19.52 -9.03
N GLU A 28 29.98 20.64 -9.63
CA GLU A 28 31.11 20.66 -10.58
C GLU A 28 32.42 20.29 -9.91
N HIS A 29 32.63 20.72 -8.66
CA HIS A 29 33.79 20.30 -7.86
C HIS A 29 33.73 18.79 -7.56
N LEU A 30 32.52 18.26 -7.29
CA LEU A 30 32.31 16.82 -7.07
C LEU A 30 32.59 16.04 -8.35
N LEU A 31 32.12 16.52 -9.52
CA LEU A 31 32.42 15.95 -10.81
C LEU A 31 33.94 15.93 -11.07
N LEU A 32 34.61 17.06 -10.87
CA LEU A 32 36.05 17.16 -11.05
C LEU A 32 36.84 16.16 -10.18
N MET A 33 36.41 15.97 -8.94
CA MET A 33 36.99 15.01 -7.99
C MET A 33 36.87 13.57 -8.51
N ILE A 34 35.65 13.16 -8.92
CA ILE A 34 35.41 11.77 -9.38
C ILE A 34 36.04 11.47 -10.74
N LEU A 35 36.36 12.49 -11.56
CA LEU A 35 37.14 12.33 -12.81
C LEU A 35 38.57 11.79 -12.57
N SER A 36 39.07 11.82 -11.35
CA SER A 36 40.38 11.27 -10.97
C SER A 36 40.31 9.75 -10.73
N ASP A 37 39.14 9.20 -10.51
CA ASP A 37 38.92 7.78 -10.23
C ASP A 37 39.16 6.87 -11.45
N PHE A 38 39.57 5.63 -11.21
CA PHE A 38 39.90 4.68 -12.26
C PHE A 38 38.65 4.23 -13.02
N ASP A 39 37.56 3.84 -12.33
CA ASP A 39 36.33 3.33 -12.94
C ASP A 39 35.67 4.40 -13.80
N VAL A 40 35.64 5.65 -13.32
CA VAL A 40 35.10 6.80 -14.05
C VAL A 40 35.95 7.13 -15.29
N LYS A 41 37.29 7.11 -15.19
CA LYS A 41 38.17 7.31 -16.35
C LYS A 41 38.00 6.23 -17.42
N ASP A 42 37.92 4.96 -16.99
CA ASP A 42 37.75 3.83 -17.90
C ASP A 42 36.37 3.94 -18.61
N PHE A 43 35.34 4.29 -17.90
CA PHE A 43 33.99 4.56 -18.48
C PHE A 43 34.03 5.67 -19.53
N LEU A 44 34.65 6.82 -19.23
CA LEU A 44 34.73 7.93 -20.17
C LEU A 44 35.54 7.57 -21.43
N LYS A 45 36.66 6.87 -21.26
CA LYS A 45 37.49 6.39 -22.38
C LYS A 45 36.74 5.38 -23.24
N SER A 46 35.98 4.46 -22.65
CA SER A 46 35.20 3.47 -23.40
C SER A 46 34.13 4.12 -24.27
N ASN A 47 33.64 5.30 -23.87
CA ASN A 47 32.72 6.12 -24.67
C ASN A 47 33.41 7.12 -25.62
N GLY A 48 34.75 6.98 -25.84
CA GLY A 48 35.51 7.78 -26.81
C GLY A 48 35.79 9.22 -26.36
N ILE A 49 35.66 9.52 -25.06
CA ILE A 49 35.84 10.87 -24.52
C ILE A 49 37.29 11.07 -24.07
N ASN A 50 37.89 12.18 -24.51
CA ASN A 50 39.20 12.58 -24.02
C ASN A 50 39.08 13.17 -22.60
N VAL A 51 39.44 12.39 -21.60
CA VAL A 51 39.32 12.75 -20.18
C VAL A 51 40.01 14.05 -19.83
N ASN A 52 41.17 14.34 -20.45
CA ASN A 52 41.95 15.56 -20.18
C ASN A 52 41.22 16.82 -20.71
N SER A 53 40.68 16.75 -21.92
CA SER A 53 39.89 17.86 -22.49
C SER A 53 38.61 18.10 -21.70
N PHE A 54 37.92 17.02 -21.30
CA PHE A 54 36.71 17.10 -20.49
C PHE A 54 37.00 17.70 -19.11
N LYS A 55 38.09 17.27 -18.47
CA LYS A 55 38.56 17.80 -17.19
C LYS A 55 38.85 19.31 -17.27
N SER A 56 39.57 19.75 -18.32
CA SER A 56 39.85 21.18 -18.54
C SER A 56 38.56 22.01 -18.66
N SER A 57 37.55 21.51 -19.39
CA SER A 57 36.27 22.22 -19.52
C SER A 57 35.52 22.35 -18.19
N VAL A 58 35.65 21.40 -17.27
CA VAL A 58 35.07 21.47 -15.92
C VAL A 58 35.86 22.44 -15.05
N GLU A 59 37.20 22.43 -15.15
CA GLU A 59 38.09 23.33 -14.42
C GLU A 59 37.88 24.80 -14.83
N ASP A 60 37.79 25.09 -16.15
CA ASP A 60 37.53 26.42 -16.67
C ASP A 60 36.20 26.98 -16.14
N TYR A 61 35.14 26.16 -16.16
CA TYR A 61 33.83 26.55 -15.63
C TYR A 61 33.87 26.85 -14.12
N ILE A 62 34.57 26.02 -13.34
CA ILE A 62 34.73 26.26 -11.90
C ILE A 62 35.46 27.57 -11.62
N GLN A 63 36.51 27.88 -12.40
CA GLN A 63 37.28 29.12 -12.23
C GLN A 63 36.44 30.36 -12.55
N ASP A 64 35.59 30.29 -13.56
CA ASP A 64 34.77 31.44 -14.01
C ASP A 64 33.56 31.69 -13.11
N THR A 65 32.99 30.64 -12.48
CA THR A 65 31.69 30.76 -11.80
C THR A 65 31.75 30.68 -10.28
N THR A 66 32.85 30.16 -9.70
CA THR A 66 32.90 29.98 -8.25
C THR A 66 33.39 31.23 -7.52
N PRO A 67 32.58 31.79 -6.61
CA PRO A 67 32.99 32.97 -5.83
C PRO A 67 34.11 32.63 -4.84
N ARG A 68 35.07 33.54 -4.71
CA ARG A 68 36.13 33.46 -3.70
C ARG A 68 35.63 33.98 -2.36
N LYS A 69 36.18 33.46 -1.27
CA LYS A 69 35.82 33.87 0.09
C LYS A 69 36.08 35.35 0.33
N SER A 70 35.13 36.02 0.96
CA SER A 70 35.29 37.38 1.46
C SER A 70 36.05 37.43 2.79
N ASP A 71 36.05 36.31 3.58
CA ASP A 71 36.74 36.15 4.85
C ASP A 71 37.60 34.87 4.83
N PRO A 72 38.94 35.00 4.97
CA PRO A 72 39.87 33.84 4.93
C PRO A 72 39.62 32.79 6.03
N ASN A 73 38.98 33.14 7.14
CA ASN A 73 38.75 32.26 8.28
C ASN A 73 37.49 31.39 8.12
N LYS A 74 36.67 31.67 7.12
CA LYS A 74 35.40 30.91 6.91
C LYS A 74 35.68 29.61 6.19
N SER A 75 35.21 28.49 6.74
CA SER A 75 35.31 27.17 6.09
C SER A 75 34.42 27.08 4.83
N PRO A 76 34.88 26.38 3.76
CA PRO A 76 34.09 26.19 2.55
C PRO A 76 32.78 25.45 2.88
N GLN A 77 31.65 25.88 2.31
CA GLN A 77 30.35 25.26 2.57
C GLN A 77 29.88 24.48 1.36
N PRO A 78 29.41 23.23 1.54
CA PRO A 78 28.82 22.46 0.45
C PRO A 78 27.44 23.05 0.09
N THR A 79 27.16 23.19 -1.21
CA THR A 79 25.86 23.61 -1.70
C THR A 79 24.78 22.53 -1.45
N LEU A 80 23.52 22.94 -1.44
CA LEU A 80 22.39 22.00 -1.32
C LEU A 80 22.40 20.93 -2.42
N GLY A 81 22.78 21.29 -3.65
CA GLY A 81 22.93 20.36 -4.77
C GLY A 81 23.99 19.29 -4.51
N PHE A 82 25.15 19.69 -3.98
CA PHE A 82 26.22 18.77 -3.57
C PHE A 82 25.73 17.76 -2.53
N GLN A 83 25.04 18.23 -1.49
CA GLN A 83 24.51 17.37 -0.44
C GLN A 83 23.45 16.39 -0.97
N ARG A 84 22.52 16.85 -1.82
CA ARG A 84 21.50 16.02 -2.44
C ARG A 84 22.10 14.92 -3.32
N VAL A 85 23.12 15.22 -4.11
CA VAL A 85 23.80 14.23 -4.95
C VAL A 85 24.40 13.11 -4.09
N LEU A 86 25.10 13.45 -3.00
CA LEU A 86 25.66 12.45 -2.10
C LEU A 86 24.58 11.59 -1.41
N GLN A 87 23.51 12.21 -0.92
CA GLN A 87 22.39 11.49 -0.32
C GLN A 87 21.72 10.53 -1.31
N ARG A 88 21.48 10.97 -2.54
CA ARG A 88 20.91 10.13 -3.59
C ARG A 88 21.82 8.96 -3.99
N ALA A 89 23.14 9.18 -4.04
CA ALA A 89 24.08 8.11 -4.30
C ALA A 89 24.04 7.04 -3.21
N VAL A 90 23.93 7.43 -1.94
CA VAL A 90 23.76 6.50 -0.81
C VAL A 90 22.45 5.73 -0.92
N PHE A 91 21.34 6.43 -1.15
CA PHE A 91 20.01 5.82 -1.26
C PHE A 91 19.95 4.82 -2.43
N HIS A 92 20.51 5.19 -3.59
CA HIS A 92 20.54 4.32 -4.77
C HIS A 92 21.33 3.03 -4.54
N VAL A 93 22.44 3.10 -3.81
CA VAL A 93 23.26 1.91 -3.49
C VAL A 93 22.57 1.03 -2.44
N GLN A 94 21.91 1.62 -1.46
CA GLN A 94 21.13 0.88 -0.45
C GLN A 94 19.94 0.14 -1.08
N SER A 95 19.19 0.79 -1.96
CA SER A 95 18.05 0.18 -2.65
C SER A 95 18.45 -0.93 -3.63
N SER A 96 19.69 -0.89 -4.17
CA SER A 96 20.22 -1.93 -5.06
C SER A 96 20.93 -3.08 -4.35
N GLY A 97 20.90 -3.14 -3.01
CA GLY A 97 21.53 -4.20 -2.21
C GLY A 97 23.07 -4.18 -2.21
N LYS A 98 23.71 -3.17 -2.82
CA LYS A 98 25.16 -3.01 -2.86
C LYS A 98 25.60 -2.16 -1.66
N GLY A 99 26.33 -2.73 -0.72
CA GLY A 99 26.62 -2.10 0.58
C GLY A 99 27.56 -0.88 0.58
N VAL A 100 28.26 -0.55 -0.53
CA VAL A 100 29.31 0.49 -0.56
C VAL A 100 29.14 1.41 -1.76
N VAL A 101 29.14 2.72 -1.52
CA VAL A 101 29.04 3.77 -2.54
C VAL A 101 30.43 4.03 -3.14
N LYS A 102 30.56 3.86 -4.46
CA LYS A 102 31.75 4.12 -5.25
C LYS A 102 31.65 5.43 -6.04
N PRO A 103 32.76 6.03 -6.53
CA PRO A 103 32.73 7.25 -7.36
C PRO A 103 31.82 7.15 -8.58
N ILE A 104 31.73 6.02 -9.24
CA ILE A 104 30.84 5.79 -10.40
C ILE A 104 29.35 5.90 -10.01
N ASN A 105 28.96 5.58 -8.77
CA ASN A 105 27.59 5.75 -8.29
C ASN A 105 27.24 7.24 -8.11
N ILE A 106 28.22 8.08 -7.76
CA ILE A 106 28.06 9.53 -7.70
C ILE A 106 27.82 10.09 -9.10
N LEU A 107 28.52 9.59 -10.11
CA LEU A 107 28.31 10.02 -11.51
C LEU A 107 26.86 9.76 -11.95
N VAL A 108 26.26 8.62 -11.57
CA VAL A 108 24.81 8.34 -11.80
C VAL A 108 23.94 9.36 -11.07
N ALA A 109 24.27 9.69 -9.82
CA ALA A 109 23.46 10.58 -8.99
C ALA A 109 23.52 12.04 -9.48
N ILE A 110 24.62 12.49 -10.10
CA ILE A 110 24.75 13.84 -10.70
C ILE A 110 23.66 14.08 -11.74
N PHE A 111 23.27 13.09 -12.55
CA PHE A 111 22.21 13.22 -13.55
C PHE A 111 20.82 13.53 -12.94
N SER A 112 20.65 13.40 -11.64
CA SER A 112 19.41 13.78 -10.97
C SER A 112 19.25 15.30 -10.78
N GLU A 113 20.34 16.07 -10.86
CA GLU A 113 20.32 17.53 -10.78
C GLU A 113 20.39 18.13 -12.19
N LYS A 114 19.27 18.06 -12.91
CA LYS A 114 19.15 18.39 -14.35
C LYS A 114 19.61 19.79 -14.72
N GLU A 115 19.51 20.73 -13.80
CA GLU A 115 19.88 22.14 -14.00
C GLU A 115 21.37 22.42 -13.73
N SER A 116 22.17 21.40 -13.31
CA SER A 116 23.60 21.60 -13.07
C SER A 116 24.39 21.64 -14.37
N HIS A 117 25.42 22.48 -14.40
CA HIS A 117 26.34 22.55 -15.53
C HIS A 117 27.10 21.24 -15.73
N SER A 118 27.28 20.46 -14.68
CA SER A 118 27.86 19.10 -14.73
C SER A 118 27.06 18.19 -15.66
N VAL A 119 25.72 18.21 -15.58
CA VAL A 119 24.85 17.41 -16.46
C VAL A 119 24.92 17.92 -17.90
N TYR A 120 24.94 19.24 -18.09
CA TYR A 120 25.11 19.82 -19.43
C TYR A 120 26.43 19.36 -20.09
N LEU A 121 27.56 19.40 -19.38
CA LEU A 121 28.86 18.95 -19.92
C LEU A 121 28.86 17.46 -20.26
N LEU A 122 28.29 16.62 -19.38
CA LEU A 122 28.18 15.18 -19.61
C LEU A 122 27.29 14.86 -20.80
N THR A 123 26.14 15.53 -20.94
CA THR A 123 25.22 15.36 -22.08
C THR A 123 25.84 15.86 -23.38
N LYS A 124 26.55 17.00 -23.36
CA LYS A 124 27.28 17.52 -24.51
C LYS A 124 28.41 16.58 -24.96
N ALA A 125 28.99 15.83 -24.04
CA ALA A 125 29.98 14.77 -24.32
C ALA A 125 29.34 13.47 -24.81
N GLY A 126 28.01 13.40 -24.97
CA GLY A 126 27.28 12.22 -25.46
C GLY A 126 27.05 11.15 -24.40
N ILE A 127 27.15 11.47 -23.11
CA ILE A 127 26.90 10.53 -22.01
C ILE A 127 25.47 10.68 -21.53
N SER A 128 24.76 9.56 -21.45
CA SER A 128 23.47 9.47 -20.79
C SER A 128 23.57 8.72 -19.45
N ARG A 129 22.58 8.90 -18.60
CA ARG A 129 22.49 8.14 -17.33
C ARG A 129 22.45 6.63 -17.58
N LEU A 130 21.80 6.19 -18.67
CA LEU A 130 21.68 4.78 -19.03
C LEU A 130 23.03 4.16 -19.36
N ASP A 131 23.92 4.88 -20.03
CA ASP A 131 25.25 4.39 -20.37
C ASP A 131 26.06 4.05 -19.13
N ILE A 132 25.95 4.88 -18.08
CA ILE A 132 26.64 4.65 -16.81
C ILE A 132 26.04 3.45 -16.07
N VAL A 133 24.69 3.36 -16.03
CA VAL A 133 24.00 2.23 -15.38
C VAL A 133 24.32 0.92 -16.10
N SER A 134 24.34 0.92 -17.43
CA SER A 134 24.71 -0.25 -18.25
C SER A 134 26.16 -0.68 -17.99
N TYR A 135 27.09 0.27 -17.88
CA TYR A 135 28.48 0.00 -17.55
C TYR A 135 28.65 -0.63 -16.15
N ILE A 136 27.86 -0.17 -15.16
CA ILE A 136 27.86 -0.73 -13.80
C ILE A 136 27.27 -2.14 -13.74
N SER A 137 26.29 -2.46 -14.61
CA SER A 137 25.55 -3.73 -14.62
C SER A 137 26.26 -4.83 -15.42
N HIS A 138 26.85 -4.49 -16.55
CA HIS A 138 27.32 -5.46 -17.55
C HIS A 138 28.85 -5.50 -17.72
N GLY A 139 29.63 -4.61 -17.05
CA GLY A 139 31.09 -4.58 -17.18
C GLY A 139 31.55 -4.32 -18.64
N LYS A 140 32.83 -4.59 -18.93
CA LYS A 140 33.54 -4.22 -20.19
C LYS A 140 33.04 -4.85 -21.50
N THR A 141 31.92 -5.54 -21.57
CA THR A 141 31.47 -6.25 -22.77
C THR A 141 30.22 -5.69 -23.42
N ALA A 142 30.33 -4.47 -23.92
CA ALA A 142 29.42 -3.99 -24.97
C ALA A 142 30.27 -3.27 -26.02
N SER A 143 31.00 -4.03 -26.85
CA SER A 143 31.70 -3.53 -28.02
C SER A 143 30.67 -3.13 -29.08
N LYS A 144 30.77 -1.87 -29.51
CA LYS A 144 30.12 -1.29 -30.70
C LYS A 144 30.15 -2.30 -31.86
N LYS A 145 29.01 -2.54 -32.46
CA LYS A 145 28.88 -2.80 -33.89
C LYS A 145 28.29 -1.59 -34.55
N GLU A 146 29.01 -1.14 -35.56
CA GLU A 146 28.77 -0.02 -36.43
C GLU A 146 27.41 -0.12 -37.15
N SER A 147 26.73 0.99 -37.23
CA SER A 147 26.33 1.52 -38.56
C SER A 147 25.73 2.92 -38.40
N ASP A 148 26.30 3.84 -39.19
CA ASP A 148 25.74 5.15 -39.47
C ASP A 148 24.29 5.05 -39.93
N SER A 149 23.44 5.87 -39.36
CA SER A 149 22.49 6.70 -40.12
C SER A 149 21.72 7.62 -39.14
N VAL A 150 21.83 8.89 -39.43
CA VAL A 150 20.98 9.98 -38.96
C VAL A 150 19.53 9.62 -39.22
N ILE A 151 18.68 9.59 -38.18
CA ILE A 151 17.24 9.83 -38.31
C ILE A 151 16.72 10.29 -36.94
N ASP A 152 16.10 11.49 -36.96
CA ASP A 152 15.10 11.94 -36.03
C ASP A 152 13.98 10.90 -35.88
N GLY A 153 13.51 10.72 -34.66
CA GLY A 153 12.28 9.96 -34.38
C GLY A 153 12.51 8.45 -34.33
N VAL A 154 12.95 7.92 -33.17
CA VAL A 154 12.80 6.49 -32.94
C VAL A 154 11.39 6.27 -32.41
N ASP A 155 10.49 5.94 -33.32
CA ASP A 155 9.33 5.11 -33.03
C ASP A 155 9.84 3.81 -32.39
N GLU A 156 9.54 3.57 -31.10
CA GLU A 156 9.64 2.23 -30.55
C GLU A 156 8.65 1.37 -31.34
N GLU A 157 9.18 0.52 -32.21
CA GLU A 157 8.39 -0.48 -32.92
C GLU A 157 7.50 -1.23 -31.94
N GLU A 158 6.22 -1.20 -32.26
CA GLU A 158 5.18 -2.05 -31.71
C GLU A 158 5.68 -3.49 -31.61
N VAL A 159 6.01 -3.93 -30.39
CA VAL A 159 6.05 -5.37 -30.13
C VAL A 159 4.60 -5.79 -29.87
N ILE A 160 3.86 -5.86 -30.97
CA ILE A 160 2.64 -6.64 -31.01
C ILE A 160 3.11 -8.09 -30.82
N THR A 161 2.69 -8.74 -29.77
CA THR A 161 2.81 -10.19 -29.63
C THR A 161 2.11 -10.81 -30.84
N GLU A 162 2.51 -11.99 -31.29
CA GLU A 162 1.95 -12.69 -32.47
C GLU A 162 0.41 -12.85 -32.44
N SER A 163 -0.24 -12.56 -31.29
CA SER A 163 -1.69 -12.49 -31.09
C SER A 163 -2.34 -11.13 -31.35
N GLY A 164 -1.58 -10.06 -31.63
CA GLY A 164 -2.13 -8.71 -31.86
C GLY A 164 -2.66 -7.99 -30.61
N GLU A 165 -2.35 -8.46 -29.41
CA GLU A 165 -2.83 -7.90 -28.15
C GLU A 165 -1.83 -6.89 -27.55
N SER A 166 -2.37 -5.82 -26.95
CA SER A 166 -1.56 -4.80 -26.26
C SER A 166 -0.93 -5.36 -24.98
N LYS A 167 0.34 -5.11 -24.74
CA LYS A 167 1.09 -5.49 -23.54
C LYS A 167 0.46 -5.00 -22.22
N PHE A 168 -0.47 -4.06 -22.29
CA PHE A 168 -1.09 -3.40 -21.13
C PHE A 168 -2.49 -3.94 -20.83
N LEU A 169 -2.96 -4.93 -21.61
CA LEU A 169 -4.28 -5.52 -21.49
C LEU A 169 -4.19 -7.01 -21.17
N ILE A 170 -4.98 -7.44 -20.22
CA ILE A 170 -5.13 -8.84 -19.84
C ILE A 170 -6.51 -9.31 -20.34
N ASN A 171 -6.56 -10.32 -21.17
CA ASN A 171 -7.80 -10.91 -21.69
C ASN A 171 -8.45 -11.82 -20.63
N LEU A 172 -9.49 -11.32 -19.94
CA LEU A 172 -10.17 -12.10 -18.90
C LEU A 172 -10.94 -13.30 -19.47
N ASN A 173 -11.43 -13.23 -20.70
CA ASN A 173 -12.10 -14.36 -21.32
C ASN A 173 -11.12 -15.51 -21.55
N GLU A 174 -9.91 -15.22 -22.00
CA GLU A 174 -8.87 -16.22 -22.20
C GLU A 174 -8.45 -16.85 -20.88
N GLN A 175 -8.19 -16.04 -19.86
CA GLN A 175 -7.88 -16.54 -18.51
C GLN A 175 -8.99 -17.42 -17.94
N ALA A 176 -10.26 -17.07 -18.18
CA ALA A 176 -11.39 -17.88 -17.76
C ALA A 176 -11.48 -19.21 -18.52
N SER A 177 -11.13 -19.22 -19.84
CA SER A 177 -11.09 -20.44 -20.64
C SER A 177 -9.98 -21.41 -20.21
N GLU A 178 -8.85 -20.84 -19.76
CA GLU A 178 -7.72 -21.60 -19.24
C GLU A 178 -7.91 -22.09 -17.80
N GLY A 179 -9.02 -21.72 -17.16
CA GLY A 179 -9.31 -22.07 -15.77
C GLY A 179 -8.44 -21.34 -14.74
N LYS A 180 -7.87 -20.19 -15.11
CA LYS A 180 -7.08 -19.33 -14.23
C LYS A 180 -7.94 -18.40 -13.36
N ILE A 181 -9.21 -18.24 -13.71
CA ILE A 181 -10.19 -17.43 -12.99
C ILE A 181 -11.14 -18.33 -12.23
N ASP A 182 -11.39 -17.99 -11.00
CA ASP A 182 -12.30 -18.74 -10.12
C ASP A 182 -13.77 -18.52 -10.51
N ALA A 183 -14.58 -19.56 -10.33
CA ALA A 183 -16.01 -19.43 -10.57
C ALA A 183 -16.65 -18.52 -9.53
N LEU A 184 -17.38 -17.50 -9.99
CA LEU A 184 -18.12 -16.60 -9.11
C LEU A 184 -19.28 -17.35 -8.42
N ILE A 185 -19.37 -17.17 -7.11
CA ILE A 185 -20.40 -17.79 -6.28
C ILE A 185 -21.25 -16.66 -5.68
N GLY A 186 -22.56 -16.79 -5.80
CA GLY A 186 -23.47 -15.72 -5.39
C GLY A 186 -23.44 -14.52 -6.32
N ARG A 187 -23.78 -13.34 -5.80
CA ARG A 187 -23.71 -12.04 -6.51
C ARG A 187 -24.56 -11.96 -7.80
N GLN A 188 -25.65 -12.71 -7.86
CA GLN A 188 -26.49 -12.77 -9.07
C GLN A 188 -27.22 -11.45 -9.34
N GLU A 189 -27.60 -10.72 -8.31
CA GLU A 189 -28.25 -9.41 -8.43
C GLU A 189 -27.30 -8.38 -9.00
N GLU A 190 -26.05 -8.33 -8.49
CA GLU A 190 -25.03 -7.40 -8.95
C GLU A 190 -24.65 -7.69 -10.40
N ILE A 191 -24.47 -8.96 -10.78
CA ILE A 191 -24.23 -9.34 -12.18
C ILE A 191 -25.40 -8.96 -13.08
N SER A 192 -26.63 -9.26 -12.68
CA SER A 192 -27.83 -8.89 -13.45
C SER A 192 -27.90 -7.38 -13.65
N ARG A 193 -27.58 -6.62 -12.62
CA ARG A 193 -27.51 -5.15 -12.69
C ARG A 193 -26.39 -4.65 -13.59
N LEU A 194 -25.21 -5.28 -13.53
CA LEU A 194 -24.07 -4.98 -14.39
C LEU A 194 -24.42 -5.23 -15.87
N ILE A 195 -25.00 -6.37 -16.20
CA ILE A 195 -25.48 -6.72 -17.54
C ILE A 195 -26.53 -5.71 -18.01
N GLN A 196 -27.48 -5.35 -17.15
CA GLN A 196 -28.52 -4.37 -17.49
C GLN A 196 -27.93 -3.00 -17.84
N ILE A 197 -26.90 -2.55 -17.10
CA ILE A 197 -26.24 -1.27 -17.36
C ILE A 197 -25.48 -1.32 -18.69
N LEU A 198 -24.74 -2.40 -18.95
CA LEU A 198 -24.01 -2.58 -20.21
C LEU A 198 -24.95 -2.61 -21.44
N ALA A 199 -26.22 -2.98 -21.27
CA ALA A 199 -27.24 -2.96 -22.32
C ALA A 199 -27.80 -1.57 -22.65
N ARG A 200 -27.55 -0.58 -21.81
CA ARG A 200 -28.14 0.77 -21.98
C ARG A 200 -27.54 1.49 -23.18
N ARG A 201 -28.32 2.33 -23.81
CA ARG A 201 -27.86 3.21 -24.89
C ARG A 201 -26.94 4.32 -24.41
N THR A 202 -27.19 4.85 -23.22
CA THR A 202 -26.42 5.92 -22.58
C THR A 202 -26.16 5.54 -21.12
N LYS A 203 -25.06 6.03 -20.53
CA LYS A 203 -24.59 5.64 -19.18
C LYS A 203 -24.45 4.12 -19.08
N ASN A 204 -23.86 3.54 -20.11
CA ASN A 204 -23.63 2.10 -20.26
C ASN A 204 -22.33 1.61 -19.62
N ASN A 205 -21.67 2.45 -18.83
CA ASN A 205 -20.44 2.10 -18.12
C ASN A 205 -20.78 1.90 -16.63
N PRO A 206 -20.78 0.68 -16.12
CA PRO A 206 -20.96 0.40 -14.70
C PRO A 206 -19.73 0.80 -13.88
N LEU A 207 -19.97 1.32 -12.69
CA LEU A 207 -18.96 1.60 -11.68
C LEU A 207 -19.29 0.81 -10.42
N LEU A 208 -18.48 -0.19 -10.11
CA LEU A 208 -18.59 -0.99 -8.90
C LEU A 208 -17.99 -0.22 -7.74
N VAL A 209 -18.82 0.13 -6.76
CA VAL A 209 -18.40 0.90 -5.60
C VAL A 209 -18.60 0.07 -4.34
N GLY A 210 -17.54 -0.16 -3.59
CA GLY A 210 -17.58 -0.96 -2.36
C GLY A 210 -16.22 -0.96 -1.68
N GLU A 211 -16.17 -1.39 -0.44
CA GLU A 211 -14.93 -1.46 0.32
C GLU A 211 -13.91 -2.45 -0.30
N SER A 212 -12.64 -2.35 0.11
CA SER A 212 -11.60 -3.28 -0.36
C SER A 212 -11.92 -4.71 0.14
N GLY A 213 -11.71 -5.71 -0.70
CA GLY A 213 -11.91 -7.12 -0.32
C GLY A 213 -13.35 -7.65 -0.40
N VAL A 214 -14.36 -6.83 -0.81
CA VAL A 214 -15.76 -7.31 -0.95
C VAL A 214 -16.04 -8.11 -2.23
N GLY A 215 -15.03 -8.27 -3.11
CA GLY A 215 -15.13 -9.08 -4.33
C GLY A 215 -15.54 -8.30 -5.59
N LYS A 216 -15.19 -7.02 -5.72
CA LYS A 216 -15.48 -6.21 -6.93
C LYS A 216 -14.87 -6.80 -8.20
N THR A 217 -13.60 -7.17 -8.15
CA THR A 217 -12.86 -7.77 -9.27
C THR A 217 -13.46 -9.12 -9.65
N ALA A 218 -13.79 -9.95 -8.65
CA ALA A 218 -14.41 -11.26 -8.86
C ALA A 218 -15.75 -11.19 -9.61
N ILE A 219 -16.53 -10.10 -9.45
CA ILE A 219 -17.79 -9.91 -10.21
C ILE A 219 -17.51 -9.75 -11.71
N VAL A 220 -16.44 -9.03 -12.08
CA VAL A 220 -16.07 -8.83 -13.50
C VAL A 220 -15.47 -10.10 -14.09
N GLU A 221 -14.65 -10.82 -13.33
CA GLU A 221 -14.13 -12.14 -13.69
C GLU A 221 -15.26 -13.14 -13.87
N GLY A 222 -16.24 -13.13 -12.97
CA GLY A 222 -17.45 -13.94 -13.09
C GLY A 222 -18.27 -13.60 -14.33
N LEU A 223 -18.35 -12.32 -14.72
CA LEU A 223 -18.98 -11.94 -15.99
C LEU A 223 -18.23 -12.54 -17.19
N ALA A 224 -16.90 -12.50 -17.21
CA ALA A 224 -16.09 -13.12 -18.28
C ALA A 224 -16.38 -14.63 -18.37
N HIS A 225 -16.45 -15.31 -17.25
CA HIS A 225 -16.81 -16.74 -17.18
C HIS A 225 -18.23 -17.02 -17.72
N LEU A 226 -19.21 -16.14 -17.42
CA LEU A 226 -20.56 -16.25 -17.94
C LEU A 226 -20.63 -16.01 -19.45
N VAL A 227 -19.82 -15.07 -19.98
CA VAL A 227 -19.73 -14.80 -21.42
C VAL A 227 -19.23 -16.03 -22.18
N ILE A 228 -18.14 -16.65 -21.73
CA ILE A 228 -17.58 -17.86 -22.35
C ILE A 228 -18.59 -19.00 -22.35
N ASN A 229 -19.27 -19.21 -21.22
CA ASN A 229 -20.27 -20.25 -21.08
C ASN A 229 -21.61 -19.93 -21.75
N LYS A 230 -21.69 -18.79 -22.49
CA LYS A 230 -22.91 -18.32 -23.17
C LYS A 230 -24.13 -18.19 -22.24
N LYS A 231 -23.89 -17.92 -20.97
CA LYS A 231 -24.93 -17.70 -19.94
C LYS A 231 -25.29 -16.21 -19.78
N VAL A 232 -25.04 -15.42 -20.80
CA VAL A 232 -25.38 -13.98 -20.90
C VAL A 232 -26.34 -13.78 -22.06
N PRO A 233 -27.11 -12.67 -22.08
CA PRO A 233 -27.97 -12.33 -23.22
C PRO A 233 -27.17 -12.24 -24.53
N ASP A 234 -27.85 -12.53 -25.66
CA ASP A 234 -27.23 -12.67 -26.99
C ASP A 234 -26.36 -11.48 -27.40
N TYR A 235 -26.71 -10.26 -26.98
CA TYR A 235 -25.96 -9.06 -27.31
C TYR A 235 -24.58 -8.99 -26.61
N LEU A 236 -24.33 -9.75 -25.53
CA LEU A 236 -23.06 -9.82 -24.82
C LEU A 236 -22.24 -11.09 -25.12
N GLN A 237 -22.79 -12.10 -25.75
CA GLN A 237 -22.13 -13.40 -25.95
C GLN A 237 -20.80 -13.35 -26.69
N ASN A 238 -20.59 -12.29 -27.48
CA ASN A 238 -19.37 -12.16 -28.29
C ASN A 238 -18.46 -11.01 -27.81
N TYR A 239 -18.65 -10.54 -26.58
CA TYR A 239 -17.78 -9.50 -26.03
C TYR A 239 -16.55 -10.10 -25.38
N THR A 240 -15.43 -9.46 -25.59
CA THR A 240 -14.18 -9.76 -24.88
C THR A 240 -13.95 -8.70 -23.80
N ILE A 241 -13.66 -9.15 -22.58
CA ILE A 241 -13.40 -8.29 -21.43
C ILE A 241 -11.90 -8.21 -21.22
N TYR A 242 -11.35 -7.01 -21.33
CA TYR A 242 -9.94 -6.72 -21.12
C TYR A 242 -9.75 -5.99 -19.79
N SER A 243 -8.89 -6.50 -18.94
CA SER A 243 -8.46 -5.80 -17.71
C SER A 243 -7.23 -4.96 -18.02
N LEU A 244 -7.24 -3.69 -17.60
CA LEU A 244 -6.11 -2.79 -17.76
C LEU A 244 -5.06 -3.05 -16.68
N ASP A 245 -3.85 -3.41 -17.08
CA ASP A 245 -2.71 -3.47 -16.17
C ASP A 245 -2.11 -2.07 -15.99
N ILE A 246 -2.54 -1.41 -14.92
CA ILE A 246 -2.06 -0.06 -14.56
C ILE A 246 -0.58 -0.10 -14.19
N GLY A 247 -0.11 -1.18 -13.56
CA GLY A 247 1.29 -1.37 -13.19
C GLY A 247 2.21 -1.39 -14.41
N ALA A 248 1.86 -2.19 -15.42
CA ALA A 248 2.57 -2.25 -16.70
C ALA A 248 2.52 -0.92 -17.46
N LEU A 249 1.40 -0.21 -17.37
CA LEU A 249 1.19 1.06 -18.05
C LEU A 249 2.09 2.17 -17.50
N ILE A 250 2.33 2.18 -16.18
CA ILE A 250 3.18 3.13 -15.47
C ILE A 250 4.65 2.71 -15.49
N ALA A 251 4.94 1.41 -15.54
CA ALA A 251 6.30 0.89 -15.49
C ALA A 251 7.15 1.47 -16.63
N GLY A 252 8.30 2.08 -16.27
CA GLY A 252 9.24 2.67 -17.24
C GLY A 252 8.83 4.01 -17.85
N THR A 253 7.66 4.58 -17.52
CA THR A 253 7.29 5.94 -17.95
C THR A 253 8.13 6.95 -17.17
N LYS A 254 8.88 7.79 -17.89
CA LYS A 254 9.67 8.88 -17.29
C LYS A 254 8.91 10.21 -17.30
N TYR A 255 8.03 10.37 -18.26
CA TYR A 255 7.28 11.60 -18.51
C TYR A 255 5.79 11.30 -18.57
N ARG A 256 4.99 12.29 -18.25
CA ARG A 256 3.53 12.25 -18.35
C ARG A 256 3.05 11.87 -19.76
N GLY A 257 3.74 12.37 -20.80
CA GLY A 257 3.41 12.09 -22.19
C GLY A 257 3.53 10.62 -22.57
N ASP A 258 4.46 9.88 -21.96
CA ASP A 258 4.65 8.45 -22.24
C ASP A 258 3.43 7.64 -21.78
N PHE A 259 2.93 7.94 -20.59
CA PHE A 259 1.71 7.32 -20.06
C PHE A 259 0.47 7.67 -20.90
N GLU A 260 0.32 8.95 -21.25
CA GLU A 260 -0.80 9.41 -22.09
C GLU A 260 -0.78 8.73 -23.47
N LYS A 261 0.41 8.57 -24.09
CA LYS A 261 0.61 7.86 -25.35
C LYS A 261 0.19 6.40 -25.25
N ARG A 262 0.70 5.67 -24.25
CA ARG A 262 0.36 4.26 -24.02
C ARG A 262 -1.14 4.04 -23.78
N LEU A 263 -1.76 4.90 -22.96
CA LEU A 263 -3.20 4.79 -22.72
C LEU A 263 -4.01 5.09 -23.99
N LYS A 264 -3.55 6.01 -24.82
CA LYS A 264 -4.19 6.32 -26.10
C LYS A 264 -4.10 5.12 -27.06
N GLU A 265 -2.95 4.46 -27.14
CA GLU A 265 -2.75 3.22 -27.90
C GLU A 265 -3.70 2.11 -27.43
N VAL A 266 -3.87 1.93 -26.13
CA VAL A 266 -4.85 0.99 -25.53
C VAL A 266 -6.28 1.33 -25.95
N ILE A 267 -6.66 2.60 -25.90
CA ILE A 267 -8.01 3.05 -26.30
C ILE A 267 -8.23 2.82 -27.80
N GLU A 268 -7.27 3.19 -28.66
CA GLU A 268 -7.32 2.98 -30.11
C GLU A 268 -7.42 1.50 -30.47
N PHE A 269 -6.65 0.63 -29.80
CA PHE A 269 -6.76 -0.82 -29.94
C PHE A 269 -8.17 -1.31 -29.63
N LEU A 270 -8.74 -0.89 -28.48
CA LEU A 270 -10.07 -1.32 -28.05
C LEU A 270 -11.19 -0.75 -28.93
N GLU A 271 -11.05 0.46 -29.45
CA GLU A 271 -11.99 1.06 -30.41
C GLU A 271 -11.95 0.33 -31.76
N GLY A 272 -10.82 -0.25 -32.11
CA GLY A 272 -10.66 -1.10 -33.30
C GLY A 272 -11.30 -2.50 -33.19
N GLN A 273 -11.63 -2.92 -31.96
CA GLN A 273 -12.30 -4.19 -31.68
C GLN A 273 -13.81 -4.00 -31.59
N ASP A 274 -14.57 -4.66 -32.45
CA ASP A 274 -16.04 -4.47 -32.57
C ASP A 274 -16.84 -4.74 -31.30
N LYS A 275 -16.30 -5.54 -30.36
CA LYS A 275 -17.02 -6.01 -29.16
C LYS A 275 -16.07 -6.14 -27.96
N SER A 276 -15.52 -5.04 -27.50
CA SER A 276 -14.62 -4.97 -26.36
C SER A 276 -15.28 -4.30 -25.15
N ILE A 277 -14.90 -4.75 -23.94
CA ILE A 277 -15.22 -4.10 -22.68
C ILE A 277 -13.90 -3.92 -21.94
N LEU A 278 -13.59 -2.68 -21.55
CA LEU A 278 -12.43 -2.36 -20.73
C LEU A 278 -12.80 -2.42 -19.25
N PHE A 279 -12.10 -3.22 -18.49
CA PHE A 279 -12.17 -3.22 -17.04
C PHE A 279 -10.98 -2.46 -16.45
N ILE A 280 -11.26 -1.50 -15.58
CA ILE A 280 -10.25 -0.73 -14.86
C ILE A 280 -10.49 -0.93 -13.37
N ASP A 281 -9.65 -1.75 -12.75
CA ASP A 281 -9.67 -1.91 -11.31
C ASP A 281 -9.04 -0.67 -10.65
N GLU A 282 -9.57 -0.28 -9.49
CA GLU A 282 -9.15 0.93 -8.78
C GLU A 282 -9.04 2.18 -9.69
N ILE A 283 -10.07 2.42 -10.50
CA ILE A 283 -10.09 3.50 -11.52
C ILE A 283 -9.71 4.88 -10.95
N HIS A 284 -9.86 5.08 -9.65
CA HIS A 284 -9.46 6.29 -8.94
C HIS A 284 -7.95 6.54 -8.99
N THR A 285 -7.13 5.50 -9.07
CA THR A 285 -5.67 5.62 -9.17
C THR A 285 -5.25 6.37 -10.42
N ILE A 286 -5.96 6.15 -11.51
CA ILE A 286 -5.70 6.81 -12.79
C ILE A 286 -6.28 8.24 -12.81
N ILE A 287 -7.44 8.44 -12.18
CA ILE A 287 -8.14 9.72 -12.19
C ILE A 287 -7.55 10.69 -11.16
N GLY A 288 -7.13 10.17 -9.97
CA GLY A 288 -6.65 10.95 -8.84
C GLY A 288 -5.15 11.24 -8.81
N ALA A 289 -4.35 10.53 -9.58
CA ALA A 289 -2.88 10.66 -9.58
C ALA A 289 -2.35 12.07 -9.90
N GLY A 290 -3.24 13.01 -10.18
CA GLY A 290 -2.92 14.36 -10.58
C GLY A 290 -3.10 15.47 -9.57
N SER A 291 -3.68 15.23 -8.40
CA SER A 291 -4.02 16.33 -7.48
C SER A 291 -2.92 16.68 -6.46
N ALA A 292 -1.97 15.79 -6.19
CA ALA A 292 -1.01 15.96 -5.10
C ALA A 292 0.32 16.64 -5.46
N SER A 293 0.68 16.78 -6.74
CA SER A 293 1.95 17.40 -7.15
C SER A 293 1.81 18.21 -8.44
N GLY A 294 1.22 19.39 -8.37
CA GLY A 294 1.37 20.48 -9.37
C GLY A 294 1.21 20.18 -10.88
N GLY A 295 0.91 18.95 -11.27
CA GLY A 295 0.80 18.48 -12.65
C GLY A 295 -0.13 17.29 -12.74
N SER A 296 -1.44 17.55 -12.71
CA SER A 296 -2.48 16.51 -12.75
C SER A 296 -2.39 15.68 -14.03
N LEU A 297 -2.21 14.36 -13.88
CA LEU A 297 -2.52 13.37 -14.92
C LEU A 297 -4.04 13.43 -15.18
N ASP A 298 -4.47 14.22 -16.16
CA ASP A 298 -5.89 14.32 -16.47
C ASP A 298 -6.31 13.24 -17.48
N VAL A 299 -6.16 11.99 -17.05
CA VAL A 299 -6.63 10.81 -17.81
C VAL A 299 -8.11 10.89 -18.11
N SER A 300 -8.85 11.62 -17.27
CA SER A 300 -10.25 11.91 -17.55
C SER A 300 -10.47 12.50 -18.94
N ASN A 301 -9.54 13.33 -19.41
CA ASN A 301 -9.67 13.96 -20.73
C ASN A 301 -9.43 12.98 -21.89
N LEU A 302 -8.64 11.94 -21.69
CA LEU A 302 -8.39 10.89 -22.68
C LEU A 302 -9.57 9.90 -22.78
N LEU A 303 -10.14 9.50 -21.64
CA LEU A 303 -11.28 8.59 -21.60
C LEU A 303 -12.61 9.25 -21.99
N LYS A 304 -12.79 10.55 -21.73
CA LYS A 304 -14.04 11.29 -22.02
C LYS A 304 -14.54 11.15 -23.46
N PRO A 305 -13.71 11.26 -24.53
CA PRO A 305 -14.20 11.13 -25.91
C PRO A 305 -14.71 9.72 -26.22
N ALA A 306 -13.95 8.68 -25.85
CA ALA A 306 -14.29 7.27 -26.12
C ALA A 306 -15.58 6.85 -25.36
N LEU A 307 -15.67 7.18 -24.07
CA LEU A 307 -16.87 6.93 -23.26
C LEU A 307 -18.07 7.78 -23.69
N GLY A 308 -17.83 8.96 -24.26
CA GLY A 308 -18.88 9.89 -24.69
C GLY A 308 -19.53 9.50 -26.01
N LYS A 309 -18.75 9.00 -26.96
CA LYS A 309 -19.22 8.50 -28.26
C LYS A 309 -19.90 7.12 -28.12
N GLY A 310 -19.68 6.41 -27.01
CA GLY A 310 -20.16 5.05 -26.82
C GLY A 310 -19.37 4.01 -27.63
N SER A 311 -18.23 4.40 -28.20
CA SER A 311 -17.31 3.51 -28.93
C SER A 311 -16.61 2.53 -27.98
N LEU A 312 -16.37 2.94 -26.73
CA LEU A 312 -15.78 2.10 -25.69
C LEU A 312 -16.78 1.87 -24.56
N ARG A 313 -16.93 0.61 -24.13
CA ARG A 313 -17.61 0.23 -22.89
C ARG A 313 -16.57 0.02 -21.81
N CYS A 314 -16.82 0.58 -20.64
CA CYS A 314 -15.89 0.52 -19.52
C CYS A 314 -16.61 0.09 -18.25
N ILE A 315 -16.00 -0.85 -17.52
CA ILE A 315 -16.36 -1.21 -16.16
C ILE A 315 -15.27 -0.65 -15.26
N GLY A 316 -15.63 0.14 -14.26
CA GLY A 316 -14.69 0.63 -13.26
C GLY A 316 -14.97 0.03 -11.89
N SER A 317 -13.95 -0.08 -11.05
CA SER A 317 -14.10 -0.37 -9.63
C SER A 317 -13.50 0.75 -8.79
N THR A 318 -14.04 0.99 -7.59
CA THR A 318 -13.50 1.98 -6.64
C THR A 318 -14.05 1.73 -5.23
N THR A 319 -13.49 2.42 -4.22
CA THR A 319 -14.03 2.41 -2.86
C THR A 319 -15.07 3.51 -2.65
N PHE A 320 -15.84 3.43 -1.56
CA PHE A 320 -16.80 4.50 -1.22
C PHE A 320 -16.10 5.83 -0.92
N GLN A 321 -14.95 5.78 -0.28
CA GLN A 321 -14.16 6.96 0.05
C GLN A 321 -13.68 7.67 -1.21
N GLU A 322 -13.07 6.93 -2.13
CA GLU A 322 -12.52 7.44 -3.38
C GLU A 322 -13.63 7.92 -4.34
N PHE A 323 -14.78 7.22 -4.33
CA PHE A 323 -15.94 7.67 -5.10
C PHE A 323 -16.41 9.06 -4.66
N ARG A 324 -16.48 9.31 -3.34
CA ARG A 324 -16.87 10.63 -2.80
C ARG A 324 -15.82 11.70 -3.10
N GLY A 325 -14.53 11.37 -2.94
CA GLY A 325 -13.42 12.31 -3.11
C GLY A 325 -13.16 12.71 -4.57
N ILE A 326 -13.18 11.74 -5.49
CA ILE A 326 -12.71 11.93 -6.87
C ILE A 326 -13.85 12.00 -7.87
N PHE A 327 -14.76 11.02 -7.86
CA PHE A 327 -15.83 10.95 -8.87
C PHE A 327 -16.90 12.02 -8.70
N ASN A 328 -17.30 12.36 -7.47
CA ASN A 328 -18.27 13.42 -7.23
C ASN A 328 -17.74 14.80 -7.62
N GLN A 329 -16.44 15.01 -7.55
CA GLN A 329 -15.82 16.26 -7.97
C GLN A 329 -15.72 16.34 -9.50
N ASN A 330 -15.56 15.22 -10.20
CA ASN A 330 -15.48 15.17 -11.66
C ASN A 330 -16.83 14.87 -12.31
N GLN A 331 -17.70 15.88 -12.38
CA GLN A 331 -19.04 15.76 -12.97
C GLN A 331 -19.07 15.19 -14.41
N ALA A 332 -17.99 15.35 -15.17
CA ALA A 332 -17.93 14.88 -16.53
C ALA A 332 -17.80 13.35 -16.63
N LEU A 333 -17.11 12.71 -15.67
CA LEU A 333 -17.03 11.26 -15.58
C LEU A 333 -18.27 10.68 -14.88
N SER A 334 -18.71 11.28 -13.79
CA SER A 334 -19.86 10.77 -13.02
C SER A 334 -21.15 10.68 -13.88
N ARG A 335 -21.29 11.54 -14.88
CA ARG A 335 -22.42 11.49 -15.82
C ARG A 335 -22.35 10.33 -16.81
N ARG A 336 -21.19 9.69 -16.99
CA ARG A 336 -20.97 8.59 -17.95
C ARG A 336 -20.98 7.23 -17.29
N PHE A 337 -20.73 7.17 -15.99
CA PHE A 337 -20.77 5.95 -15.22
C PHE A 337 -22.10 5.80 -14.47
N GLN A 338 -22.53 4.56 -14.30
CA GLN A 338 -23.68 4.21 -13.45
C GLN A 338 -23.17 3.40 -12.25
N LYS A 339 -23.35 3.95 -11.06
CA LYS A 339 -22.97 3.33 -9.80
C LYS A 339 -23.74 2.05 -9.54
N ILE A 340 -23.01 1.02 -9.05
CA ILE A 340 -23.51 -0.20 -8.45
C ILE A 340 -22.83 -0.33 -7.09
N ASP A 341 -23.62 -0.37 -6.02
CA ASP A 341 -23.07 -0.58 -4.67
C ASP A 341 -22.82 -2.06 -4.44
N ILE A 342 -21.59 -2.37 -4.03
CA ILE A 342 -21.15 -3.72 -3.68
C ILE A 342 -20.92 -3.74 -2.16
N ASN A 343 -21.88 -4.33 -1.47
CA ASN A 343 -21.82 -4.46 -0.02
C ASN A 343 -21.04 -5.70 0.40
N GLU A 344 -20.58 -5.73 1.65
CA GLU A 344 -20.02 -6.93 2.27
C GLU A 344 -21.06 -8.06 2.22
N PRO A 345 -20.68 -9.28 1.77
CA PRO A 345 -21.59 -10.42 1.77
C PRO A 345 -21.91 -10.82 3.22
N ASP A 346 -23.07 -11.43 3.41
CA ASP A 346 -23.43 -11.98 4.70
C ASP A 346 -22.61 -13.25 5.03
N ILE A 347 -22.83 -13.80 6.24
CA ILE A 347 -22.08 -14.98 6.72
C ILE A 347 -22.35 -16.18 5.83
N ASP A 348 -23.61 -16.43 5.46
CA ASP A 348 -24.01 -17.61 4.71
C ASP A 348 -23.49 -17.54 3.26
N ASP A 349 -23.56 -16.39 2.62
CA ASP A 349 -22.96 -16.13 1.31
C ASP A 349 -21.44 -16.30 1.35
N SER A 350 -20.79 -15.78 2.39
CA SER A 350 -19.34 -15.93 2.57
C SER A 350 -18.92 -17.38 2.75
N ILE A 351 -19.70 -18.18 3.51
CA ILE A 351 -19.46 -19.62 3.65
C ILE A 351 -19.63 -20.32 2.29
N ALA A 352 -20.64 -19.94 1.50
CA ALA A 352 -20.85 -20.50 0.17
C ALA A 352 -19.67 -20.17 -0.77
N ILE A 353 -19.17 -18.92 -0.73
CA ILE A 353 -17.99 -18.49 -1.49
C ILE A 353 -16.77 -19.32 -1.10
N LEU A 354 -16.45 -19.42 0.19
CA LEU A 354 -15.30 -20.19 0.65
C LEU A 354 -15.41 -21.69 0.28
N LYS A 355 -16.60 -22.28 0.36
CA LYS A 355 -16.82 -23.65 -0.09
C LYS A 355 -16.55 -23.84 -1.58
N GLY A 356 -16.84 -22.85 -2.38
CA GLY A 356 -16.60 -22.91 -3.81
C GLY A 356 -15.13 -22.81 -4.20
N ILE A 357 -14.36 -21.95 -3.52
CA ILE A 357 -12.91 -21.80 -3.76
C ILE A 357 -12.08 -22.86 -3.00
N LYS A 358 -12.67 -23.57 -2.04
CA LYS A 358 -12.03 -24.62 -1.23
C LYS A 358 -11.15 -25.58 -2.04
N PRO A 359 -11.60 -26.15 -3.20
CA PRO A 359 -10.81 -27.13 -3.94
C PRO A 359 -9.46 -26.58 -4.42
N LEU A 360 -9.38 -25.30 -4.74
CA LEU A 360 -8.17 -24.64 -5.21
C LEU A 360 -7.12 -24.53 -4.09
N TYR A 361 -7.56 -24.09 -2.91
CA TYR A 361 -6.69 -24.00 -1.73
C TYR A 361 -6.29 -25.38 -1.19
N GLU A 362 -7.19 -26.39 -1.28
CA GLU A 362 -6.87 -27.79 -0.96
C GLU A 362 -5.78 -28.34 -1.86
N GLN A 363 -5.81 -28.00 -3.14
CA GLN A 363 -4.80 -28.41 -4.10
C GLN A 363 -3.48 -27.68 -3.86
N HIS A 364 -3.53 -26.36 -3.64
CA HIS A 364 -2.35 -25.52 -3.44
C HIS A 364 -1.55 -25.91 -2.18
N HIS A 365 -2.23 -26.04 -1.04
CA HIS A 365 -1.57 -26.39 0.23
C HIS A 365 -1.44 -27.89 0.47
N ASN A 366 -2.03 -28.74 -0.40
CA ASN A 366 -2.10 -30.19 -0.24
C ASN A 366 -2.70 -30.59 1.13
N VAL A 367 -3.78 -29.91 1.52
CA VAL A 367 -4.58 -30.14 2.74
C VAL A 367 -6.02 -30.47 2.37
N LYS A 368 -6.85 -30.81 3.35
CA LYS A 368 -8.30 -30.97 3.18
C LYS A 368 -9.02 -30.16 4.25
N TYR A 369 -9.87 -29.23 3.84
CA TYR A 369 -10.66 -28.42 4.78
C TYR A 369 -11.95 -29.14 5.17
N HIS A 370 -12.23 -29.25 6.47
CA HIS A 370 -13.52 -29.70 6.95
C HIS A 370 -14.55 -28.57 6.82
N ASP A 371 -15.82 -28.87 6.58
CA ASP A 371 -16.85 -27.84 6.37
C ASP A 371 -17.05 -26.94 7.63
N GLU A 372 -16.86 -27.53 8.82
CA GLU A 372 -16.88 -26.79 10.08
C GLU A 372 -15.71 -25.79 10.20
N SER A 373 -14.53 -26.11 9.63
CA SER A 373 -13.40 -25.18 9.64
C SER A 373 -13.67 -23.97 8.74
N ILE A 374 -14.35 -24.17 7.60
CA ILE A 374 -14.76 -23.06 6.72
C ILE A 374 -15.75 -22.13 7.43
N LYS A 375 -16.78 -22.72 8.06
CA LYS A 375 -17.74 -21.95 8.85
C LYS A 375 -17.04 -21.16 9.95
N SER A 376 -16.13 -21.79 10.68
CA SER A 376 -15.35 -21.14 11.73
C SER A 376 -14.44 -20.03 11.18
N ALA A 377 -13.87 -20.20 9.99
CA ALA A 377 -13.05 -19.17 9.36
C ALA A 377 -13.85 -17.88 9.10
N VAL A 378 -15.10 -18.03 8.60
CA VAL A 378 -15.98 -16.88 8.37
C VAL A 378 -16.44 -16.24 9.67
N GLU A 379 -16.97 -17.01 10.61
CA GLU A 379 -17.51 -16.51 11.88
C GLU A 379 -16.42 -15.83 12.73
N LEU A 380 -15.24 -16.45 12.82
CA LEU A 380 -14.14 -15.93 13.62
C LEU A 380 -13.49 -14.70 12.98
N SER A 381 -13.31 -14.70 11.64
CA SER A 381 -12.77 -13.53 10.96
C SER A 381 -13.72 -12.33 11.06
N GLN A 382 -15.03 -12.55 10.98
CA GLN A 382 -16.00 -11.48 11.18
C GLN A 382 -15.97 -10.92 12.60
N LYS A 383 -15.82 -11.79 13.60
CA LYS A 383 -15.83 -11.42 15.02
C LYS A 383 -14.54 -10.71 15.45
N PHE A 384 -13.39 -11.12 14.94
CA PHE A 384 -12.09 -10.73 15.47
C PHE A 384 -11.23 -9.88 14.52
N ILE A 385 -11.59 -9.79 13.23
CA ILE A 385 -10.90 -8.97 12.24
C ILE A 385 -11.86 -7.87 11.78
N SER A 386 -11.69 -6.66 12.32
CA SER A 386 -12.59 -5.51 12.07
C SER A 386 -12.06 -4.53 11.03
N ASP A 387 -10.78 -4.60 10.67
CA ASP A 387 -10.11 -3.73 9.72
C ASP A 387 -10.27 -4.14 8.25
N ARG A 388 -10.88 -5.31 8.00
CA ARG A 388 -11.12 -5.88 6.67
C ARG A 388 -12.54 -6.39 6.52
N PHE A 389 -12.96 -6.65 5.29
CA PHE A 389 -14.32 -7.08 4.95
C PHE A 389 -14.35 -8.54 4.47
N LEU A 390 -15.51 -9.18 4.64
CA LEU A 390 -15.79 -10.47 4.02
C LEU A 390 -15.96 -10.29 2.50
N PRO A 391 -15.61 -11.31 1.68
CA PRO A 391 -15.07 -12.62 2.07
C PRO A 391 -13.56 -12.64 2.26
N ASP A 392 -12.82 -11.56 1.90
CA ASP A 392 -11.37 -11.50 1.81
C ASP A 392 -10.68 -11.91 3.12
N LYS A 393 -11.10 -11.33 4.26
CA LYS A 393 -10.54 -11.69 5.58
C LYS A 393 -10.70 -13.15 5.96
N ALA A 394 -11.77 -13.81 5.49
CA ALA A 394 -12.01 -15.23 5.75
C ALA A 394 -11.20 -16.12 4.79
N ILE A 395 -11.02 -15.68 3.55
CA ILE A 395 -10.15 -16.32 2.57
C ILE A 395 -8.71 -16.29 3.05
N ASP A 396 -8.21 -15.12 3.47
CA ASP A 396 -6.86 -14.97 4.03
C ASP A 396 -6.64 -15.91 5.23
N LEU A 397 -7.61 -15.96 6.15
CA LEU A 397 -7.51 -16.84 7.32
C LEU A 397 -7.46 -18.33 6.93
N MET A 398 -8.23 -18.72 5.91
CA MET A 398 -8.21 -20.08 5.37
C MET A 398 -6.85 -20.38 4.72
N ASP A 399 -6.35 -19.47 3.89
CA ASP A 399 -5.07 -19.59 3.19
C ASP A 399 -3.89 -19.69 4.16
N GLU A 400 -3.81 -18.78 5.13
CA GLU A 400 -2.76 -18.79 6.15
C GLU A 400 -2.79 -20.06 7.00
N THR A 401 -3.98 -20.58 7.35
CA THR A 401 -4.11 -21.85 8.08
C THR A 401 -3.56 -23.01 7.25
N GLY A 402 -3.89 -23.06 5.96
CA GLY A 402 -3.35 -24.06 5.03
C GLY A 402 -1.85 -24.01 4.92
N ALA A 403 -1.30 -22.80 4.77
CA ALA A 403 0.14 -22.56 4.70
C ALA A 403 0.87 -22.97 5.98
N LEU A 404 0.36 -22.61 7.16
CA LEU A 404 0.94 -22.97 8.46
C LEU A 404 1.00 -24.50 8.65
N LEU A 405 -0.05 -25.21 8.29
CA LEU A 405 -0.09 -26.67 8.41
C LEU A 405 0.85 -27.34 7.39
N ASN A 406 0.96 -26.79 6.20
CA ASN A 406 1.87 -27.31 5.18
C ASN A 406 3.34 -27.12 5.57
N VAL A 407 3.73 -25.95 6.10
CA VAL A 407 5.11 -25.67 6.58
C VAL A 407 5.49 -26.54 7.76
N ASN A 408 4.58 -26.79 8.70
CA ASN A 408 4.84 -27.62 9.88
C ASN A 408 4.77 -29.14 9.61
N ARG A 409 4.59 -29.52 8.36
CA ARG A 409 4.41 -30.91 7.94
C ARG A 409 5.71 -31.70 8.06
N LYS A 410 5.65 -32.85 8.73
CA LYS A 410 6.76 -33.80 8.85
C LYS A 410 6.66 -34.98 7.86
N ASP A 411 5.43 -35.28 7.40
CA ASP A 411 5.14 -36.42 6.53
C ASP A 411 4.34 -36.00 5.29
N ASN A 412 4.44 -36.77 4.19
CA ASN A 412 3.73 -36.49 2.93
C ASN A 412 2.22 -36.84 2.93
N LYS A 413 1.58 -37.05 4.09
CA LYS A 413 0.15 -37.33 4.17
C LYS A 413 -0.68 -36.06 4.10
N LYS A 414 -1.83 -36.07 3.41
CA LYS A 414 -2.78 -34.94 3.43
C LYS A 414 -3.26 -34.69 4.85
N ILE A 415 -3.13 -33.46 5.30
CA ILE A 415 -3.58 -33.03 6.63
C ILE A 415 -4.99 -32.47 6.49
N THR A 416 -5.88 -32.83 7.42
CA THR A 416 -7.23 -32.26 7.50
C THR A 416 -7.21 -31.05 8.42
N VAL A 417 -7.68 -29.91 7.91
CA VAL A 417 -7.84 -28.66 8.65
C VAL A 417 -9.14 -28.70 9.43
N ASN A 418 -9.05 -28.62 10.74
CA ASN A 418 -10.19 -28.62 11.65
C ASN A 418 -10.44 -27.22 12.21
N GLN A 419 -11.55 -27.03 12.91
CA GLN A 419 -11.89 -25.77 13.61
C GLN A 419 -10.76 -25.28 14.52
N ILE A 420 -10.14 -26.18 15.27
CA ILE A 420 -9.05 -25.85 16.22
C ILE A 420 -7.85 -25.23 15.51
N ASP A 421 -7.57 -25.63 14.28
CA ASP A 421 -6.45 -25.09 13.49
C ASP A 421 -6.73 -23.64 13.07
N ILE A 422 -7.98 -23.35 12.68
CA ILE A 422 -8.45 -21.98 12.40
C ILE A 422 -8.37 -21.12 13.67
N GLU A 423 -8.82 -21.62 14.82
CA GLU A 423 -8.77 -20.92 16.10
C GLU A 423 -7.31 -20.56 16.49
N LYS A 424 -6.37 -21.47 16.27
CA LYS A 424 -4.95 -21.22 16.51
C LYS A 424 -4.36 -20.18 15.57
N THR A 425 -4.75 -20.21 14.29
CA THR A 425 -4.26 -19.25 13.30
C THR A 425 -4.77 -17.85 13.62
N ILE A 426 -6.07 -17.70 13.87
CA ILE A 426 -6.62 -16.38 14.20
C ILE A 426 -6.06 -15.84 15.51
N SER A 427 -5.79 -16.72 16.51
CA SER A 427 -5.10 -16.33 17.74
C SER A 427 -3.73 -15.69 17.48
N LYS A 428 -2.97 -16.22 16.52
CA LYS A 428 -1.68 -15.66 16.14
C LYS A 428 -1.80 -14.33 15.41
N ILE A 429 -2.76 -14.23 14.48
CA ILE A 429 -3.01 -13.01 13.69
C ILE A 429 -3.47 -11.87 14.61
N THR A 430 -4.48 -12.13 15.42
CA THR A 430 -5.13 -11.11 16.27
C THR A 430 -4.44 -10.94 17.63
N LYS A 431 -3.44 -11.79 17.96
CA LYS A 431 -2.77 -11.85 19.26
C LYS A 431 -3.72 -12.09 20.44
N ILE A 432 -4.90 -12.66 20.17
CA ILE A 432 -5.87 -13.04 21.20
C ILE A 432 -5.52 -14.45 21.67
N PRO A 433 -5.49 -14.71 22.99
CA PRO A 433 -5.21 -16.05 23.50
C PRO A 433 -6.20 -17.09 22.98
N GLU A 434 -5.71 -18.29 22.62
CA GLU A 434 -6.54 -19.40 22.13
C GLU A 434 -7.71 -19.73 23.06
N LYS A 435 -7.52 -19.58 24.38
CA LYS A 435 -8.57 -19.79 25.38
C LYS A 435 -9.76 -18.84 25.28
N SER A 436 -9.55 -17.65 24.73
CA SER A 436 -10.60 -16.64 24.53
C SER A 436 -11.39 -16.84 23.22
N ILE A 437 -10.88 -17.66 22.32
CA ILE A 437 -11.49 -17.98 21.00
C ILE A 437 -12.29 -19.27 21.09
N SER A 438 -11.84 -20.24 21.92
CA SER A 438 -12.49 -21.54 22.06
C SER A 438 -13.71 -21.52 23.00
N LYS A 439 -14.61 -22.49 22.83
CA LYS A 439 -15.80 -22.69 23.72
C LYS A 439 -15.47 -22.90 25.20
N ASP A 440 -14.19 -23.06 25.58
CA ASP A 440 -13.73 -23.15 26.99
C ASP A 440 -13.70 -21.78 27.71
N GLU A 441 -14.06 -20.69 27.02
CA GLU A 441 -14.16 -19.34 27.61
C GLU A 441 -15.09 -19.30 28.84
N SER A 442 -16.17 -20.09 28.82
CA SER A 442 -17.10 -20.18 29.97
C SER A 442 -16.46 -20.72 31.25
N LYS A 443 -15.39 -21.51 31.18
CA LYS A 443 -14.68 -22.02 32.35
C LYS A 443 -13.72 -20.98 32.93
N SER A 444 -13.03 -20.22 32.09
CA SER A 444 -12.14 -19.13 32.56
C SER A 444 -12.92 -17.97 33.16
N LEU A 445 -14.07 -17.62 32.58
CA LEU A 445 -14.96 -16.58 33.11
C LEU A 445 -15.58 -16.94 34.47
N LYS A 446 -15.89 -18.22 34.71
CA LYS A 446 -16.36 -18.67 36.03
C LYS A 446 -15.33 -18.45 37.14
N ASN A 447 -14.05 -18.50 36.84
CA ASN A 447 -12.97 -18.42 37.81
C ASN A 447 -12.38 -17.00 37.96
N ILE A 448 -12.78 -16.02 37.15
CA ILE A 448 -12.19 -14.67 37.09
C ILE A 448 -12.21 -13.97 38.45
N GLU A 449 -13.30 -14.09 39.21
CA GLU A 449 -13.40 -13.50 40.56
C GLU A 449 -12.44 -14.16 41.54
N ARG A 450 -12.34 -15.48 41.48
CA ARG A 450 -11.44 -16.24 42.36
C ARG A 450 -9.97 -15.90 42.07
N ASP A 451 -9.63 -15.78 40.81
CA ASP A 451 -8.26 -15.54 40.38
C ASP A 451 -7.83 -14.08 40.64
N LEU A 452 -8.75 -13.10 40.51
CA LEU A 452 -8.53 -11.72 40.95
C LEU A 452 -8.36 -11.61 42.46
N LYS A 453 -9.19 -12.32 43.26
CA LYS A 453 -9.09 -12.32 44.73
C LYS A 453 -7.81 -12.96 45.27
N ARG A 454 -7.13 -13.80 44.48
CA ARG A 454 -5.83 -14.39 44.87
C ARG A 454 -4.68 -13.37 44.85
N VAL A 455 -4.82 -12.33 44.06
CA VAL A 455 -3.75 -11.34 43.83
C VAL A 455 -4.10 -9.98 44.48
N ILE A 456 -5.39 -9.64 44.51
CA ILE A 456 -5.87 -8.35 44.99
C ILE A 456 -6.64 -8.55 46.31
N PHE A 457 -6.15 -7.95 47.37
CA PHE A 457 -6.73 -8.07 48.72
C PHE A 457 -7.54 -6.84 49.09
N GLY A 458 -8.66 -7.06 49.79
CA GLY A 458 -9.47 -5.98 50.38
C GLY A 458 -10.37 -5.23 49.37
N GLN A 459 -10.53 -5.72 48.14
CA GLN A 459 -11.36 -5.11 47.09
C GLN A 459 -12.47 -6.06 46.62
N ASP A 460 -13.00 -6.92 47.49
CA ASP A 460 -13.97 -7.96 47.14
C ASP A 460 -15.20 -7.43 46.40
N LYS A 461 -15.77 -6.29 46.86
CA LYS A 461 -16.97 -5.69 46.26
C LYS A 461 -16.69 -5.25 44.79
N ALA A 462 -15.57 -4.60 44.55
CA ALA A 462 -15.18 -4.16 43.21
C ALA A 462 -14.95 -5.35 42.29
N ILE A 463 -14.26 -6.40 42.77
CA ILE A 463 -13.97 -7.62 42.00
C ILE A 463 -15.26 -8.35 41.62
N VAL A 464 -16.21 -8.50 42.55
CA VAL A 464 -17.51 -9.16 42.28
C VAL A 464 -18.32 -8.36 41.27
N SER A 465 -18.39 -7.04 41.43
CA SER A 465 -19.11 -6.17 40.46
C SER A 465 -18.51 -6.26 39.07
N LEU A 466 -17.17 -6.20 38.96
CA LEU A 466 -16.44 -6.34 37.71
C LEU A 466 -16.67 -7.70 37.05
N GLY A 467 -16.52 -8.79 37.84
CA GLY A 467 -16.71 -10.14 37.34
C GLY A 467 -18.13 -10.41 36.85
N ASN A 468 -19.15 -9.90 37.54
CA ASN A 468 -20.53 -10.03 37.13
C ASN A 468 -20.83 -9.26 35.81
N ALA A 469 -20.30 -8.05 35.67
CA ALA A 469 -20.49 -7.26 34.46
C ALA A 469 -19.84 -7.91 33.23
N ILE A 470 -18.62 -8.49 33.39
CA ILE A 470 -17.94 -9.22 32.32
C ILE A 470 -18.71 -10.49 31.95
N LYS A 471 -19.20 -11.26 32.95
CA LYS A 471 -20.02 -12.45 32.70
C LYS A 471 -21.30 -12.14 31.95
N LEU A 472 -22.01 -11.06 32.33
CA LEU A 472 -23.24 -10.62 31.63
C LEU A 472 -22.99 -10.21 30.20
N SER A 473 -21.93 -9.44 29.95
CA SER A 473 -21.55 -9.04 28.58
C SER A 473 -21.24 -10.25 27.69
N ARG A 474 -20.47 -11.22 28.20
CA ARG A 474 -20.08 -12.42 27.46
C ARG A 474 -21.21 -13.45 27.32
N ALA A 475 -22.27 -13.34 28.12
CA ALA A 475 -23.48 -14.18 27.98
C ALA A 475 -24.40 -13.75 26.83
N GLY A 476 -24.01 -12.76 26.01
CA GLY A 476 -24.82 -12.27 24.88
C GLY A 476 -26.05 -11.47 25.30
N LEU A 477 -26.10 -11.01 26.54
CA LEU A 477 -27.22 -10.18 27.05
C LEU A 477 -27.02 -8.68 26.78
N ARG A 478 -26.06 -8.33 25.94
CA ARG A 478 -25.71 -6.93 25.59
C ARG A 478 -25.58 -6.80 24.09
N ASP A 479 -25.78 -5.60 23.55
CA ASP A 479 -25.58 -5.29 22.14
C ASP A 479 -24.12 -5.55 21.74
N ASP A 480 -23.91 -6.29 20.65
CA ASP A 480 -22.57 -6.66 20.15
C ASP A 480 -21.71 -5.44 19.74
N ASN A 481 -22.35 -4.32 19.44
CA ASN A 481 -21.67 -3.08 19.02
C ASN A 481 -21.19 -2.22 20.22
N LYS A 482 -21.43 -2.64 21.46
CA LYS A 482 -21.00 -1.88 22.66
C LYS A 482 -19.76 -2.47 23.30
N THR A 483 -18.99 -1.63 23.98
CA THR A 483 -17.84 -2.06 24.78
C THR A 483 -18.27 -3.12 25.80
N ILE A 484 -17.41 -4.10 26.11
CA ILE A 484 -17.69 -5.17 27.10
C ILE A 484 -18.08 -4.60 28.46
N GLY A 485 -17.48 -3.49 28.86
CA GLY A 485 -17.83 -2.75 30.04
C GLY A 485 -16.99 -1.49 30.21
N SER A 486 -17.61 -0.44 30.71
CA SER A 486 -16.94 0.78 31.13
C SER A 486 -17.05 0.89 32.65
N PHE A 487 -15.90 0.98 33.33
CA PHE A 487 -15.82 0.92 34.79
C PHE A 487 -15.10 2.16 35.32
N LEU A 488 -15.68 2.83 36.28
CA LEU A 488 -15.02 3.91 37.02
C LEU A 488 -14.57 3.43 38.39
N PHE A 489 -13.26 3.38 38.60
CA PHE A 489 -12.69 3.08 39.93
C PHE A 489 -12.39 4.37 40.68
N ALA A 490 -13.23 4.71 41.64
CA ALA A 490 -13.07 5.87 42.51
C ALA A 490 -12.57 5.46 43.89
N GLY A 491 -11.60 6.20 44.42
CA GLY A 491 -11.04 5.93 45.76
C GLY A 491 -9.69 6.61 45.99
N PRO A 492 -9.16 6.59 47.22
CA PRO A 492 -7.87 7.19 47.57
C PRO A 492 -6.70 6.59 46.76
N THR A 493 -5.57 7.29 46.77
CA THR A 493 -4.34 6.80 46.12
C THR A 493 -3.82 5.55 46.87
N GLY A 494 -3.25 4.60 46.13
CA GLY A 494 -2.62 3.40 46.72
C GLY A 494 -3.56 2.24 47.09
N VAL A 495 -4.89 2.35 46.85
CA VAL A 495 -5.86 1.27 47.16
C VAL A 495 -5.93 0.17 46.11
N GLY A 496 -5.13 0.21 45.05
CA GLY A 496 -5.03 -0.85 44.04
C GLY A 496 -5.89 -0.65 42.79
N LYS A 497 -6.40 0.56 42.48
CA LYS A 497 -7.23 0.83 41.30
C LYS A 497 -6.57 0.40 40.00
N THR A 498 -5.34 0.86 39.75
CA THR A 498 -4.55 0.52 38.55
C THR A 498 -4.17 -0.97 38.52
N GLU A 499 -3.93 -1.57 39.68
CA GLU A 499 -3.58 -3.00 39.80
C GLU A 499 -4.73 -3.92 39.43
N ILE A 500 -5.99 -3.56 39.72
CA ILE A 500 -7.18 -4.31 39.29
C ILE A 500 -7.22 -4.40 37.74
N ALA A 501 -6.99 -3.29 37.05
CA ALA A 501 -6.99 -3.26 35.58
C ALA A 501 -5.83 -4.10 35.00
N ARG A 502 -4.63 -4.03 35.61
CA ARG A 502 -3.47 -4.81 35.21
C ARG A 502 -3.70 -6.31 35.36
N GLN A 503 -4.21 -6.72 36.51
CA GLN A 503 -4.48 -8.14 36.82
C GLN A 503 -5.65 -8.66 35.96
N LEU A 504 -6.66 -7.84 35.68
CA LEU A 504 -7.73 -8.20 34.78
C LEU A 504 -7.19 -8.50 33.38
N ALA A 505 -6.36 -7.62 32.82
CA ALA A 505 -5.73 -7.83 31.52
C ALA A 505 -4.88 -9.13 31.50
N SER A 506 -4.10 -9.37 32.55
CA SER A 506 -3.28 -10.58 32.69
C SER A 506 -4.14 -11.86 32.77
N ILE A 507 -5.24 -11.86 33.54
CA ILE A 507 -6.13 -13.03 33.70
C ILE A 507 -6.89 -13.32 32.40
N LEU A 508 -7.34 -12.27 31.72
CA LEU A 508 -7.99 -12.40 30.41
C LEU A 508 -6.98 -12.73 29.30
N GLY A 509 -5.68 -12.54 29.54
CA GLY A 509 -4.61 -12.77 28.58
C GLY A 509 -4.62 -11.75 27.43
N ILE A 510 -5.15 -10.54 27.65
CA ILE A 510 -5.21 -9.45 26.69
C ILE A 510 -4.29 -8.31 27.09
N GLU A 511 -3.96 -7.41 26.16
CA GLU A 511 -3.04 -6.30 26.43
C GLU A 511 -3.68 -5.22 27.31
N LEU A 512 -2.89 -4.58 28.16
CA LEU A 512 -3.27 -3.39 28.91
C LEU A 512 -2.73 -2.15 28.18
N ILE A 513 -3.61 -1.37 27.60
CA ILE A 513 -3.29 -0.06 27.01
C ILE A 513 -3.54 0.99 28.09
N ARG A 514 -2.47 1.67 28.53
CA ARG A 514 -2.56 2.68 29.58
C ARG A 514 -2.23 4.06 29.03
N PHE A 515 -3.11 5.01 29.31
CA PHE A 515 -2.87 6.44 29.11
C PHE A 515 -2.99 7.16 30.44
N ASP A 516 -1.97 7.95 30.77
CA ASP A 516 -1.98 8.84 31.93
C ASP A 516 -2.61 10.18 31.52
N MET A 517 -3.78 10.47 32.04
CA MET A 517 -4.55 11.65 31.65
C MET A 517 -3.93 12.96 32.15
N SER A 518 -2.96 12.91 33.04
CA SER A 518 -2.18 14.09 33.42
C SER A 518 -1.37 14.69 32.27
N GLU A 519 -1.04 13.89 31.23
CA GLU A 519 -0.37 14.36 30.02
C GLU A 519 -1.33 15.04 29.03
N TYR A 520 -2.65 14.90 29.24
CA TYR A 520 -3.71 15.38 28.33
C TYR A 520 -4.61 16.43 29.00
N MET A 521 -4.04 17.30 29.83
CA MET A 521 -4.75 18.40 30.46
C MET A 521 -5.07 19.55 29.52
N GLU A 522 -4.17 19.79 28.54
CA GLU A 522 -4.30 20.91 27.61
C GLU A 522 -5.03 20.51 26.32
N ARG A 523 -5.79 21.44 25.75
CA ARG A 523 -6.61 21.19 24.58
C ARG A 523 -5.83 20.69 23.35
N HIS A 524 -4.63 21.20 23.14
CA HIS A 524 -3.79 20.77 22.01
C HIS A 524 -3.26 19.33 22.16
N THR A 525 -3.17 18.80 23.39
CA THR A 525 -2.74 17.41 23.60
C THR A 525 -3.86 16.40 23.31
N VAL A 526 -5.13 16.83 23.34
CA VAL A 526 -6.29 16.01 22.98
C VAL A 526 -6.19 15.58 21.49
N SER A 527 -5.78 16.49 20.61
CA SER A 527 -5.58 16.17 19.18
C SER A 527 -4.49 15.12 18.95
N ARG A 528 -3.49 15.00 19.82
CA ARG A 528 -2.48 13.92 19.76
C ARG A 528 -3.07 12.57 20.16
N LEU A 529 -4.04 12.57 21.08
CA LEU A 529 -4.68 11.34 21.54
C LEU A 529 -5.62 10.74 20.50
N ILE A 530 -6.36 11.60 19.76
CA ILE A 530 -7.46 11.20 18.88
C ILE A 530 -7.09 11.31 17.40
N GLY A 531 -6.20 12.22 17.05
CA GLY A 531 -5.88 12.65 15.69
C GLY A 531 -6.36 14.08 15.43
N ALA A 532 -5.82 14.70 14.38
CA ALA A 532 -6.23 16.04 13.95
C ALA A 532 -7.51 15.96 13.10
N PRO A 533 -8.44 16.92 13.24
CA PRO A 533 -9.63 17.00 12.37
C PRO A 533 -9.24 17.22 10.90
N PRO A 534 -10.10 16.80 9.94
CA PRO A 534 -9.88 17.05 8.53
C PRO A 534 -9.61 18.54 8.23
N GLY A 535 -8.53 18.81 7.45
CA GLY A 535 -8.12 20.16 7.08
C GLY A 535 -7.05 20.80 7.97
N TYR A 536 -6.62 20.15 9.04
CA TYR A 536 -5.49 20.60 9.87
C TYR A 536 -4.20 19.86 9.51
N VAL A 537 -3.05 20.52 9.74
CA VAL A 537 -1.73 19.90 9.53
C VAL A 537 -1.58 18.69 10.44
N GLY A 538 -1.25 17.51 9.86
CA GLY A 538 -1.14 16.25 10.61
C GLY A 538 -2.41 15.39 10.59
N PHE A 539 -3.43 15.71 9.78
CA PHE A 539 -4.64 14.90 9.60
C PHE A 539 -4.33 13.45 9.18
N ASP A 540 -3.27 13.24 8.37
CA ASP A 540 -2.83 11.90 7.94
C ASP A 540 -2.17 11.07 9.06
N GLN A 541 -1.89 11.68 10.21
CA GLN A 541 -1.37 10.98 11.38
C GLN A 541 -2.53 10.61 12.29
N GLY A 542 -2.76 9.31 12.47
CA GLY A 542 -3.74 8.77 13.41
C GLY A 542 -3.45 9.24 14.85
N GLY A 543 -4.48 9.22 15.71
CA GLY A 543 -4.31 9.53 17.14
C GLY A 543 -3.67 8.35 17.90
N LEU A 544 -2.91 8.64 18.95
CA LEU A 544 -2.26 7.62 19.77
C LEU A 544 -3.23 6.59 20.35
N LEU A 545 -4.44 7.01 20.75
CA LEU A 545 -5.48 6.12 21.24
C LEU A 545 -6.05 5.25 20.12
N THR A 546 -6.39 5.86 18.99
CA THR A 546 -6.97 5.14 17.85
C THR A 546 -5.98 4.14 17.28
N GLU A 547 -4.72 4.52 17.09
CA GLU A 547 -3.66 3.61 16.63
C GLU A 547 -3.42 2.44 17.61
N ALA A 548 -3.39 2.72 18.92
CA ALA A 548 -3.18 1.68 19.93
C ALA A 548 -4.34 0.66 19.94
N ILE A 549 -5.59 1.12 19.77
CA ILE A 549 -6.77 0.24 19.68
C ILE A 549 -6.81 -0.52 18.36
N VAL A 550 -6.49 0.11 17.22
CA VAL A 550 -6.40 -0.58 15.93
C VAL A 550 -5.34 -1.68 15.96
N LYS A 551 -4.19 -1.40 16.60
CA LYS A 551 -3.12 -2.39 16.77
C LYS A 551 -3.48 -3.56 17.69
N ASN A 552 -4.30 -3.31 18.71
CA ASN A 552 -4.75 -4.30 19.69
C ASN A 552 -6.25 -4.12 19.96
N PRO A 553 -7.13 -4.62 19.07
CA PRO A 553 -8.58 -4.41 19.15
C PRO A 553 -9.23 -5.01 20.42
N HIS A 554 -8.60 -6.05 20.97
CA HIS A 554 -9.02 -6.68 22.22
C HIS A 554 -8.02 -6.35 23.33
N ALA A 555 -8.29 -5.29 24.07
CA ALA A 555 -7.43 -4.80 25.13
C ALA A 555 -8.24 -4.29 26.33
N VAL A 556 -7.59 -4.17 27.46
CA VAL A 556 -8.10 -3.36 28.58
C VAL A 556 -7.54 -1.95 28.40
N LEU A 557 -8.41 -0.99 28.11
CA LEU A 557 -8.04 0.42 28.05
C LEU A 557 -8.12 1.02 29.47
N LEU A 558 -7.02 1.48 30.01
CA LEU A 558 -6.92 2.16 31.28
C LEU A 558 -6.61 3.65 31.06
N LEU A 559 -7.55 4.50 31.43
CA LEU A 559 -7.37 5.94 31.50
C LEU A 559 -7.09 6.29 32.96
N ASP A 560 -5.81 6.44 33.30
CA ASP A 560 -5.39 6.69 34.68
C ASP A 560 -5.49 8.20 34.98
N GLU A 561 -5.86 8.54 36.23
CA GLU A 561 -6.06 9.92 36.68
C GLU A 561 -7.03 10.73 35.81
N ILE A 562 -8.16 10.12 35.47
CA ILE A 562 -9.15 10.67 34.53
C ILE A 562 -9.65 12.07 34.93
N GLU A 563 -9.63 12.40 36.23
CA GLU A 563 -10.01 13.71 36.77
C GLU A 563 -9.11 14.86 36.30
N LYS A 564 -7.91 14.55 35.80
CA LYS A 564 -6.96 15.54 35.26
C LYS A 564 -7.15 15.80 33.76
N ALA A 565 -7.95 14.97 33.10
CA ALA A 565 -8.16 15.07 31.66
C ALA A 565 -8.86 16.37 31.26
N ASN A 566 -8.56 16.85 30.04
CA ASN A 566 -9.32 17.96 29.47
C ASN A 566 -10.80 17.59 29.31
N PRO A 567 -11.75 18.50 29.56
CA PRO A 567 -13.19 18.24 29.40
C PRO A 567 -13.60 17.70 28.03
N ASP A 568 -12.91 18.05 26.95
CA ASP A 568 -13.20 17.56 25.60
C ASP A 568 -13.03 16.03 25.49
N ILE A 569 -12.16 15.41 26.32
CA ILE A 569 -11.98 13.96 26.38
C ILE A 569 -13.24 13.26 26.92
N PHE A 570 -13.94 13.85 27.88
CA PHE A 570 -15.17 13.25 28.40
C PHE A 570 -16.27 13.14 27.34
N ASN A 571 -16.39 14.13 26.46
CA ASN A 571 -17.36 14.09 25.35
C ASN A 571 -17.08 12.93 24.40
N LEU A 572 -15.81 12.66 24.12
CA LEU A 572 -15.36 11.53 23.31
C LEU A 572 -15.63 10.19 23.98
N LEU A 573 -15.32 10.09 25.28
CA LEU A 573 -15.56 8.86 26.04
C LEU A 573 -17.06 8.54 26.10
N LEU A 574 -17.94 9.52 26.17
CA LEU A 574 -19.40 9.29 26.09
C LEU A 574 -19.77 8.61 24.77
N GLN A 575 -19.25 9.09 23.64
CA GLN A 575 -19.50 8.46 22.34
C GLN A 575 -19.01 7.02 22.29
N VAL A 576 -17.80 6.76 22.77
CA VAL A 576 -17.22 5.41 22.80
C VAL A 576 -18.01 4.47 23.71
N MET A 577 -18.47 4.96 24.89
CA MET A 577 -19.25 4.15 25.84
C MET A 577 -20.65 3.82 25.31
N ASP A 578 -21.26 4.71 24.55
CA ASP A 578 -22.63 4.54 24.02
C ASP A 578 -22.67 3.69 22.75
N SER A 579 -21.76 3.95 21.80
CA SER A 579 -21.78 3.34 20.45
C SER A 579 -20.63 2.37 20.21
N GLY A 580 -19.60 2.35 21.05
CA GLY A 580 -18.38 1.56 20.82
C GLY A 580 -17.50 2.08 19.68
N VAL A 581 -17.87 3.19 19.06
CA VAL A 581 -17.21 3.77 17.88
C VAL A 581 -16.78 5.19 18.17
N LEU A 582 -15.63 5.58 17.67
CA LEU A 582 -15.15 6.96 17.62
C LEU A 582 -15.23 7.45 16.17
N THR A 583 -16.04 8.48 15.91
CA THR A 583 -16.24 9.07 14.58
C THR A 583 -15.57 10.44 14.46
#